data_2770bc269afc481fb9458a30ec6ae4a6
#
_entry.id   2770bc269afc481fb9458a30ec6ae4a6
#
_cell.length_a   1.000
_cell.length_b   1.000
_cell.length_c   1.000
_cell.angle_alpha   90.00
_cell.angle_beta   90.00
_cell.angle_gamma   90.00
#
_symmetry.space_group_name_H-M   'P 1'
#
loop_
_entity.id
_entity.type
_entity.pdbx_description
1 polymer ?
#
loop_
_entity_poly.entity_id
_entity_poly.type
_entity_poly.pdbx_seq_one_letter_code
_entity_poly.pdbx_strand_id
1 'polypeptide(L)'
;MESSVESQPKKMTRGHSMAILGSSGLAALSSLGITVIVKRFLEGESLTEFLLFWSLLFALYGVVVGIQQEATRAVGTARRDGKTGARIAPVGALVGLIVGGLTLATSPLWAPAQIPLSGFSGVLLLSVGVALYAMHMTLYGAAAGQESWYLFASVSGFDAIWRVVAICAVGLVSAHLIGLEAAAVSPVLLWLLMVLLLPEARRVFSSRADVSAGRLLYNYTLSMGSSTANAVLMMGLPLLLNVSIDSNDPLQQVILAVLILAISITRSPIMIPLQAFQGVAVSAFLKQQNHPLRAFAKPAGALLGVGLVGAVAAYVLGPWLFGLLYPPKPSEVEAYAQVVTSPVLALLVFASAFLALLVLSGSLVIALNMHRSYVAGWVLAAVVACVVAVSPLPLLTRTLLALYAGPMLGLLVHVVAMVWHARSASSSGNAEMESI
;
A
#
# COMPACT_ATOMS: atom_id res chain seq x y z
N MET A 1 -10.79 -3.71 -49.90
CA MET A 1 -11.68 -4.34 -48.89
C MET A 1 -10.76 -5.16 -47.97
N GLU A 2 -10.08 -4.47 -47.08
CA GLU A 2 -9.24 -5.12 -46.05
C GLU A 2 -10.10 -5.26 -44.81
N SER A 3 -10.34 -6.50 -44.42
CA SER A 3 -11.06 -6.85 -43.22
C SER A 3 -10.23 -6.40 -41.99
N SER A 4 -10.72 -5.38 -41.30
CA SER A 4 -10.25 -5.05 -39.98
C SER A 4 -10.44 -6.26 -39.08
N VAL A 5 -9.35 -6.97 -38.79
CA VAL A 5 -9.31 -8.02 -37.77
C VAL A 5 -9.51 -7.33 -36.42
N GLU A 6 -10.75 -7.31 -35.97
CA GLU A 6 -11.14 -6.91 -34.63
C GLU A 6 -10.44 -7.84 -33.63
N SER A 7 -9.33 -7.37 -33.05
CA SER A 7 -8.60 -8.14 -32.05
C SER A 7 -9.47 -8.27 -30.80
N GLN A 8 -10.17 -9.39 -30.66
CA GLN A 8 -10.93 -9.70 -29.45
C GLN A 8 -10.01 -9.59 -28.22
N PRO A 9 -10.49 -8.98 -27.13
CA PRO A 9 -9.72 -8.87 -25.90
C PRO A 9 -9.31 -10.27 -25.43
N LYS A 10 -8.00 -10.49 -25.26
CA LYS A 10 -7.47 -11.76 -24.75
C LYS A 10 -8.08 -12.01 -23.38
N LYS A 11 -8.99 -12.97 -23.27
CA LYS A 11 -9.59 -13.35 -21.99
C LYS A 11 -8.48 -13.77 -21.02
N MET A 12 -8.51 -13.19 -19.81
CA MET A 12 -7.61 -13.56 -18.71
C MET A 12 -7.77 -15.06 -18.41
N THR A 13 -6.70 -15.82 -18.56
CA THR A 13 -6.73 -17.27 -18.30
C THR A 13 -6.57 -17.58 -16.83
N ARG A 14 -6.94 -18.78 -16.39
CA ARG A 14 -6.68 -19.24 -15.00
C ARG A 14 -5.20 -19.15 -14.63
N GLY A 15 -4.29 -19.44 -15.57
CA GLY A 15 -2.85 -19.31 -15.38
C GLY A 15 -2.41 -17.86 -15.07
N HIS A 16 -2.96 -16.87 -15.78
CA HIS A 16 -2.70 -15.45 -15.51
C HIS A 16 -3.17 -15.05 -14.12
N SER A 17 -4.39 -15.45 -13.72
CA SER A 17 -4.91 -15.15 -12.38
C SER A 17 -4.06 -15.79 -11.28
N MET A 18 -3.64 -17.04 -11.45
CA MET A 18 -2.76 -17.72 -10.51
C MET A 18 -1.37 -17.08 -10.41
N ALA A 19 -0.80 -16.62 -11.52
CA ALA A 19 0.48 -15.90 -11.53
C ALA A 19 0.39 -14.57 -10.75
N ILE A 20 -0.69 -13.80 -10.95
CA ILE A 20 -0.93 -12.54 -10.25
C ILE A 20 -1.16 -12.78 -8.75
N LEU A 21 -2.02 -13.73 -8.38
CA LEU A 21 -2.28 -14.08 -6.98
C LEU A 21 -1.02 -14.60 -6.29
N GLY A 22 -0.25 -15.45 -6.98
CA GLY A 22 1.02 -15.99 -6.47
C GLY A 22 2.06 -14.90 -6.23
N SER A 23 2.25 -13.98 -7.19
CA SER A 23 3.20 -12.87 -7.03
C SER A 23 2.77 -11.90 -5.93
N SER A 24 1.47 -11.61 -5.80
CA SER A 24 0.94 -10.75 -4.73
C SER A 24 1.10 -11.40 -3.35
N GLY A 25 0.80 -12.70 -3.24
CA GLY A 25 1.02 -13.46 -2.00
C GLY A 25 2.50 -13.51 -1.61
N LEU A 26 3.37 -13.73 -2.59
CA LEU A 26 4.82 -13.72 -2.39
C LEU A 26 5.32 -12.35 -1.91
N ALA A 27 4.85 -11.26 -2.52
CA ALA A 27 5.21 -9.90 -2.13
C ALA A 27 4.81 -9.60 -0.67
N ALA A 28 3.62 -10.03 -0.28
CA ALA A 28 3.10 -9.84 1.06
C ALA A 28 3.87 -10.66 2.12
N LEU A 29 4.15 -11.95 1.83
CA LEU A 29 4.96 -12.80 2.70
C LEU A 29 6.40 -12.30 2.79
N SER A 30 6.98 -11.82 1.68
CA SER A 30 8.31 -11.22 1.65
C SER A 30 8.40 -9.99 2.54
N SER A 31 7.41 -9.11 2.48
CA SER A 31 7.36 -7.90 3.32
C SER A 31 7.38 -8.24 4.83
N LEU A 32 6.62 -9.26 5.23
CA LEU A 32 6.60 -9.75 6.61
C LEU A 32 7.92 -10.44 6.98
N GLY A 33 8.42 -11.30 6.10
CA GLY A 33 9.70 -11.99 6.28
C GLY A 33 10.87 -11.04 6.47
N ILE A 34 10.89 -9.92 5.74
CA ILE A 34 11.93 -8.89 5.84
C ILE A 34 12.00 -8.29 7.24
N THR A 35 10.88 -7.96 7.86
CA THR A 35 10.89 -7.42 9.22
C THR A 35 11.42 -8.43 10.24
N VAL A 36 11.12 -9.74 10.06
CA VAL A 36 11.67 -10.82 10.88
C VAL A 36 13.18 -10.96 10.67
N ILE A 37 13.64 -10.90 9.42
CA ILE A 37 15.05 -11.03 9.07
C ILE A 37 15.84 -9.84 9.62
N VAL A 38 15.39 -8.62 9.39
CA VAL A 38 16.07 -7.39 9.83
C VAL A 38 16.19 -7.34 11.36
N LYS A 39 15.14 -7.77 12.08
CA LYS A 39 15.18 -7.87 13.55
C LYS A 39 16.29 -8.81 14.08
N ARG A 40 16.76 -9.77 13.26
CA ARG A 40 17.89 -10.64 13.63
C ARG A 40 19.24 -9.92 13.53
N PHE A 41 19.33 -8.93 12.63
CA PHE A 41 20.58 -8.20 12.34
C PHE A 41 20.70 -6.87 13.10
N LEU A 42 19.59 -6.13 13.27
CA LEU A 42 19.57 -4.83 13.91
C LEU A 42 18.89 -4.87 15.28
N GLU A 43 19.25 -3.89 16.13
CA GLU A 43 18.68 -3.67 17.46
C GLU A 43 18.68 -2.19 17.84
N GLY A 44 17.94 -1.84 18.89
CA GLY A 44 17.89 -0.48 19.42
C GLY A 44 17.54 0.56 18.36
N GLU A 45 18.27 1.66 18.38
CA GLU A 45 18.04 2.81 17.46
C GLU A 45 18.17 2.43 15.98
N SER A 46 19.12 1.56 15.62
CA SER A 46 19.30 1.12 14.24
C SER A 46 18.11 0.31 13.72
N LEU A 47 17.49 -0.51 14.55
CA LEU A 47 16.26 -1.22 14.19
C LEU A 47 15.10 -0.22 14.02
N THR A 48 14.95 0.70 14.96
CA THR A 48 13.90 1.73 14.91
C THR A 48 14.03 2.55 13.63
N GLU A 49 15.22 3.03 13.32
CA GLU A 49 15.47 3.81 12.12
C GLU A 49 15.22 3.01 10.85
N PHE A 50 15.66 1.75 10.77
CA PHE A 50 15.32 0.90 9.61
C PHE A 50 13.81 0.78 9.42
N LEU A 51 13.02 0.58 10.49
CA LEU A 51 11.57 0.46 10.40
C LEU A 51 10.89 1.78 9.99
N LEU A 52 11.44 2.92 10.41
CA LEU A 52 11.00 4.25 9.97
C LEU A 52 11.37 4.50 8.51
N PHE A 53 12.61 4.20 8.11
CA PHE A 53 13.06 4.24 6.72
C PHE A 53 12.16 3.36 5.82
N TRP A 54 11.87 2.13 6.25
CA TRP A 54 10.95 1.22 5.58
C TRP A 54 9.56 1.81 5.42
N SER A 55 9.02 2.38 6.50
CA SER A 55 7.70 3.02 6.47
C SER A 55 7.68 4.22 5.53
N LEU A 56 8.73 5.06 5.54
CA LEU A 56 8.88 6.21 4.66
C LEU A 56 9.03 5.79 3.19
N LEU A 57 9.87 4.79 2.92
CA LEU A 57 10.06 4.22 1.59
C LEU A 57 8.72 3.74 1.00
N PHE A 58 7.96 2.96 1.75
CA PHE A 58 6.67 2.45 1.29
C PHE A 58 5.56 3.49 1.28
N ALA A 59 5.63 4.54 2.10
CA ALA A 59 4.75 5.69 2.00
C ALA A 59 4.99 6.45 0.68
N LEU A 60 6.24 6.73 0.32
CA LEU A 60 6.62 7.34 -0.96
C LEU A 60 6.23 6.46 -2.15
N TYR A 61 6.47 5.15 -2.07
CA TYR A 61 6.06 4.18 -3.08
C TYR A 61 4.54 4.15 -3.24
N GLY A 62 3.79 4.21 -2.14
CA GLY A 62 2.33 4.25 -2.14
C GLY A 62 1.77 5.48 -2.87
N VAL A 63 2.43 6.64 -2.75
CA VAL A 63 2.07 7.83 -3.55
C VAL A 63 2.27 7.57 -5.04
N VAL A 64 3.42 7.00 -5.40
CA VAL A 64 3.83 6.75 -6.80
C VAL A 64 3.01 5.64 -7.47
N VAL A 65 2.31 4.78 -6.72
CA VAL A 65 1.34 3.80 -7.26
C VAL A 65 0.28 4.45 -8.16
N GLY A 66 -0.04 5.73 -7.96
CA GLY A 66 -0.92 6.48 -8.87
C GLY A 66 -0.44 6.49 -10.33
N ILE A 67 0.87 6.44 -10.58
CA ILE A 67 1.43 6.30 -11.94
C ILE A 67 1.01 4.97 -12.56
N GLN A 68 1.09 3.87 -11.82
CA GLN A 68 0.66 2.55 -12.30
C GLN A 68 -0.82 2.57 -12.71
N GLN A 69 -1.69 3.14 -11.87
CA GLN A 69 -3.13 3.17 -12.14
C GLN A 69 -3.44 3.92 -13.43
N GLU A 70 -2.88 5.11 -13.60
CA GLU A 70 -3.10 5.92 -14.80
C GLU A 70 -2.39 5.34 -16.04
N ALA A 71 -1.18 4.78 -15.92
CA ALA A 71 -0.50 4.10 -17.02
C ALA A 71 -1.33 2.90 -17.52
N THR A 72 -1.92 2.13 -16.61
CA THR A 72 -2.83 1.02 -16.97
C THR A 72 -4.02 1.53 -17.78
N ARG A 73 -4.68 2.60 -17.31
CA ARG A 73 -5.81 3.22 -18.00
C ARG A 73 -5.40 3.77 -19.38
N ALA A 74 -4.34 4.59 -19.41
CA ALA A 74 -3.94 5.32 -20.62
C ALA A 74 -3.47 4.38 -21.72
N VAL A 75 -2.67 3.36 -21.38
CA VAL A 75 -2.18 2.36 -22.34
C VAL A 75 -3.30 1.41 -22.78
N GLY A 76 -4.15 0.99 -21.84
CA GLY A 76 -5.31 0.13 -22.16
C GLY A 76 -6.32 0.82 -23.06
N THR A 77 -6.61 2.10 -22.85
CA THR A 77 -7.48 2.92 -23.68
C THR A 77 -6.85 3.15 -25.06
N ALA A 78 -5.55 3.50 -25.11
CA ALA A 78 -4.84 3.69 -26.39
C ALA A 78 -4.90 2.43 -27.25
N ARG A 79 -4.68 1.27 -26.64
CA ARG A 79 -4.74 -0.03 -27.33
C ARG A 79 -6.14 -0.36 -27.83
N ARG A 80 -7.17 -0.17 -27.01
CA ARG A 80 -8.56 -0.50 -27.35
C ARG A 80 -9.10 0.44 -28.43
N ASP A 81 -8.82 1.73 -28.33
CA ASP A 81 -9.40 2.76 -29.19
C ASP A 81 -8.49 3.07 -30.41
N GLY A 82 -7.33 2.41 -30.55
CA GLY A 82 -6.37 2.68 -31.61
C GLY A 82 -5.71 4.07 -31.55
N LYS A 83 -5.75 4.74 -30.38
CA LYS A 83 -5.20 6.09 -30.18
C LYS A 83 -3.69 6.07 -29.97
N THR A 84 -2.99 7.09 -30.50
CA THR A 84 -1.55 7.24 -30.41
C THR A 84 -1.19 8.60 -29.80
N GLY A 85 -1.10 8.67 -28.49
CA GLY A 85 -0.68 9.86 -27.76
C GLY A 85 0.81 9.84 -27.37
N ALA A 86 1.13 10.39 -26.22
CA ALA A 86 2.49 10.49 -25.72
C ALA A 86 3.10 9.12 -25.36
N ARG A 87 4.42 9.01 -25.45
CA ARG A 87 5.15 7.88 -24.84
C ARG A 87 5.09 7.99 -23.33
N ILE A 88 4.77 6.87 -22.65
CA ILE A 88 4.62 6.85 -21.19
C ILE A 88 5.95 6.98 -20.44
N ALA A 89 7.02 6.38 -20.94
CA ALA A 89 8.31 6.33 -20.27
C ALA A 89 8.94 7.72 -20.00
N PRO A 90 9.01 8.68 -20.97
CA PRO A 90 9.53 10.01 -20.68
C PRO A 90 8.71 10.78 -19.65
N VAL A 91 7.38 10.63 -19.66
CA VAL A 91 6.50 11.29 -18.68
C VAL A 91 6.68 10.68 -17.30
N GLY A 92 6.77 9.34 -17.21
CA GLY A 92 7.08 8.63 -15.97
C GLY A 92 8.45 9.02 -15.39
N ALA A 93 9.48 9.18 -16.26
CA ALA A 93 10.80 9.64 -15.84
C ALA A 93 10.76 11.07 -15.28
N LEU A 94 10.04 11.98 -15.96
CA LEU A 94 9.86 13.35 -15.47
C LEU A 94 9.20 13.39 -14.10
N VAL A 95 8.12 12.63 -13.91
CA VAL A 95 7.45 12.54 -12.59
C VAL A 95 8.38 11.94 -11.55
N GLY A 96 9.13 10.90 -11.88
CA GLY A 96 10.13 10.31 -10.98
C GLY A 96 11.18 11.32 -10.53
N LEU A 97 11.74 12.10 -11.47
CA LEU A 97 12.70 13.17 -11.17
C LEU A 97 12.09 14.27 -10.28
N ILE A 98 10.84 14.65 -10.54
CA ILE A 98 10.15 15.64 -9.71
C ILE A 98 9.94 15.11 -8.29
N VAL A 99 9.45 13.90 -8.13
CA VAL A 99 9.17 13.31 -6.80
C VAL A 99 10.48 13.07 -6.05
N GLY A 100 11.49 12.49 -6.69
CA GLY A 100 12.81 12.31 -6.09
C GLY A 100 13.48 13.63 -5.71
N GLY A 101 13.38 14.63 -6.60
CA GLY A 101 13.88 15.98 -6.34
C GLY A 101 13.15 16.66 -5.17
N LEU A 102 11.83 16.52 -5.07
CA LEU A 102 11.05 17.02 -3.93
C LEU A 102 11.40 16.29 -2.63
N THR A 103 11.58 14.97 -2.67
CA THR A 103 12.03 14.18 -1.51
C THR A 103 13.38 14.68 -1.00
N LEU A 104 14.32 14.92 -1.91
CA LEU A 104 15.64 15.48 -1.59
C LEU A 104 15.54 16.92 -1.05
N ALA A 105 14.82 17.80 -1.75
CA ALA A 105 14.70 19.21 -1.40
C ALA A 105 13.99 19.45 -0.05
N THR A 106 13.02 18.61 0.29
CA THR A 106 12.29 18.70 1.57
C THR A 106 12.96 17.96 2.71
N SER A 107 14.03 17.20 2.45
CA SER A 107 14.71 16.37 3.46
C SER A 107 15.17 17.11 4.72
N PRO A 108 15.60 18.38 4.69
CA PRO A 108 15.95 19.09 5.92
C PRO A 108 14.81 19.21 6.94
N LEU A 109 13.54 19.09 6.48
CA LEU A 109 12.36 19.23 7.33
C LEU A 109 11.98 17.93 8.05
N TRP A 110 12.35 16.77 7.51
CA TRP A 110 11.89 15.47 8.03
C TRP A 110 13.03 14.48 8.33
N ALA A 111 14.16 14.54 7.60
CA ALA A 111 15.20 13.54 7.74
C ALA A 111 15.89 13.54 9.12
N PRO A 112 16.16 14.70 9.76
CA PRO A 112 16.78 14.71 11.08
C PRO A 112 15.94 14.00 12.15
N ALA A 113 14.60 14.01 12.00
CA ALA A 113 13.70 13.34 12.93
C ALA A 113 13.45 11.85 12.59
N GLN A 114 13.53 11.48 11.32
CA GLN A 114 13.12 10.14 10.88
C GLN A 114 14.30 9.18 10.65
N ILE A 115 15.43 9.69 10.18
CA ILE A 115 16.59 8.87 9.78
C ILE A 115 17.92 9.55 10.20
N PRO A 116 18.11 9.88 11.50
CA PRO A 116 19.28 10.60 11.98
C PRO A 116 20.58 9.83 11.79
N LEU A 117 20.58 8.49 11.90
CA LEU A 117 21.79 7.65 11.79
C LEU A 117 22.24 7.49 10.34
N SER A 118 21.32 7.31 9.40
CA SER A 118 21.60 7.19 7.95
C SER A 118 21.89 8.55 7.33
N GLY A 119 21.31 9.62 7.87
CA GLY A 119 21.51 10.99 7.46
C GLY A 119 21.35 11.21 5.96
N PHE A 120 22.29 11.89 5.33
CA PHE A 120 22.25 12.20 3.89
C PHE A 120 22.26 10.95 3.00
N SER A 121 22.91 9.85 3.42
CA SER A 121 22.91 8.60 2.67
C SER A 121 21.50 7.99 2.58
N GLY A 122 20.75 7.97 3.68
CA GLY A 122 19.36 7.52 3.72
C GLY A 122 18.45 8.41 2.85
N VAL A 123 18.63 9.73 2.91
CA VAL A 123 17.91 10.69 2.05
C VAL A 123 18.18 10.41 0.57
N LEU A 124 19.43 10.18 0.19
CA LEU A 124 19.78 9.87 -1.19
C LEU A 124 19.18 8.57 -1.66
N LEU A 125 19.22 7.51 -0.83
CA LEU A 125 18.59 6.22 -1.11
C LEU A 125 17.08 6.37 -1.34
N LEU A 126 16.38 7.13 -0.50
CA LEU A 126 14.95 7.39 -0.67
C LEU A 126 14.65 8.19 -1.93
N SER A 127 15.41 9.25 -2.18
CA SER A 127 15.18 10.17 -3.30
C SER A 127 15.44 9.48 -4.65
N VAL A 128 16.55 8.76 -4.78
CA VAL A 128 16.86 7.96 -5.97
C VAL A 128 15.91 6.77 -6.08
N GLY A 129 15.64 6.12 -4.95
CA GLY A 129 14.72 5.00 -4.87
C GLY A 129 13.33 5.33 -5.41
N VAL A 130 12.72 6.42 -4.95
CA VAL A 130 11.37 6.82 -5.41
C VAL A 130 11.38 7.30 -6.86
N ALA A 131 12.45 7.98 -7.31
CA ALA A 131 12.60 8.39 -8.70
C ALA A 131 12.62 7.17 -9.66
N LEU A 132 13.40 6.15 -9.32
CA LEU A 132 13.49 4.91 -10.08
C LEU A 132 12.21 4.07 -9.95
N TYR A 133 11.55 4.12 -8.79
CA TYR A 133 10.28 3.42 -8.58
C TYR A 133 9.14 3.98 -9.44
N ALA A 134 9.16 5.26 -9.79
CA ALA A 134 8.23 5.83 -10.78
C ALA A 134 8.34 5.15 -12.15
N MET A 135 9.56 4.81 -12.57
CA MET A 135 9.79 4.05 -13.81
C MET A 135 9.34 2.60 -13.68
N HIS A 136 9.58 1.98 -12.51
CA HIS A 136 9.07 0.65 -12.17
C HIS A 136 7.53 0.61 -12.28
N MET A 137 6.85 1.59 -11.68
CA MET A 137 5.38 1.71 -11.74
C MET A 137 4.86 2.03 -13.14
N THR A 138 5.62 2.75 -13.95
CA THR A 138 5.30 3.00 -15.37
C THR A 138 5.31 1.70 -16.17
N LEU A 139 6.35 0.86 -16.02
CA LEU A 139 6.42 -0.46 -16.66
C LEU A 139 5.31 -1.38 -16.17
N TYR A 140 5.09 -1.40 -14.86
CA TYR A 140 4.09 -2.25 -14.22
C TYR A 140 2.67 -1.90 -14.70
N GLY A 141 2.32 -0.60 -14.74
CA GLY A 141 1.05 -0.13 -15.27
C GLY A 141 0.89 -0.39 -16.77
N ALA A 142 1.95 -0.18 -17.55
CA ALA A 142 1.93 -0.49 -18.99
C ALA A 142 1.74 -1.99 -19.28
N ALA A 143 2.35 -2.86 -18.47
CA ALA A 143 2.17 -4.31 -18.60
C ALA A 143 0.69 -4.70 -18.38
N ALA A 144 0.03 -4.14 -17.40
CA ALA A 144 -1.41 -4.34 -17.17
C ALA A 144 -2.25 -3.77 -18.34
N GLY A 145 -1.94 -2.55 -18.82
CA GLY A 145 -2.65 -1.91 -19.94
C GLY A 145 -2.50 -2.65 -21.27
N GLN A 146 -1.35 -3.29 -21.50
CA GLN A 146 -1.08 -4.16 -22.65
C GLN A 146 -1.60 -5.60 -22.47
N GLU A 147 -2.18 -5.94 -21.31
CA GLU A 147 -2.59 -7.29 -20.92
C GLU A 147 -1.42 -8.31 -20.97
N SER A 148 -0.19 -7.83 -20.74
CA SER A 148 1.00 -8.67 -20.59
C SER A 148 1.06 -9.22 -19.16
N TRP A 149 0.14 -10.11 -18.81
CA TRP A 149 -0.11 -10.56 -17.45
C TRP A 149 1.06 -11.30 -16.81
N TYR A 150 1.83 -12.05 -17.60
CA TYR A 150 3.05 -12.71 -17.08
C TYR A 150 4.14 -11.70 -16.76
N LEU A 151 4.34 -10.69 -17.61
CA LEU A 151 5.28 -9.60 -17.30
C LEU A 151 4.85 -8.84 -16.05
N PHE A 152 3.54 -8.49 -15.94
CA PHE A 152 2.96 -7.87 -14.76
C PHE A 152 3.26 -8.69 -13.49
N ALA A 153 2.95 -9.98 -13.48
CA ALA A 153 3.22 -10.86 -12.34
C ALA A 153 4.73 -10.99 -12.05
N SER A 154 5.57 -11.05 -13.09
CA SER A 154 7.02 -11.16 -12.95
C SER A 154 7.63 -9.91 -12.31
N VAL A 155 7.20 -8.70 -12.70
CA VAL A 155 7.69 -7.44 -12.10
C VAL A 155 7.47 -7.44 -10.59
N SER A 156 6.28 -7.81 -10.12
CA SER A 156 5.96 -7.87 -8.69
C SER A 156 6.67 -9.03 -7.97
N GLY A 157 6.69 -10.22 -8.58
CA GLY A 157 7.29 -11.41 -7.97
C GLY A 157 8.81 -11.30 -7.82
N PHE A 158 9.49 -10.81 -8.85
CA PHE A 158 10.95 -10.61 -8.79
C PHE A 158 11.33 -9.49 -7.82
N ASP A 159 10.55 -8.40 -7.73
CA ASP A 159 10.75 -7.35 -6.72
C ASP A 159 10.77 -7.96 -5.31
N ALA A 160 9.79 -8.79 -5.00
CA ALA A 160 9.64 -9.42 -3.71
C ALA A 160 10.81 -10.38 -3.36
N ILE A 161 11.18 -11.25 -4.31
CA ILE A 161 12.28 -12.22 -4.12
C ILE A 161 13.61 -11.48 -3.98
N TRP A 162 13.88 -10.54 -4.89
CA TRP A 162 15.14 -9.79 -4.87
C TRP A 162 15.36 -9.05 -3.57
N ARG A 163 14.31 -8.43 -3.04
CA ARG A 163 14.37 -7.69 -1.77
C ARG A 163 14.76 -8.58 -0.60
N VAL A 164 14.17 -9.77 -0.49
CA VAL A 164 14.53 -10.74 0.54
C VAL A 164 15.99 -11.20 0.36
N VAL A 165 16.38 -11.57 -0.87
CA VAL A 165 17.74 -12.04 -1.18
C VAL A 165 18.78 -10.96 -0.87
N ALA A 166 18.53 -9.72 -1.29
CA ALA A 166 19.45 -8.60 -1.06
C ALA A 166 19.62 -8.30 0.43
N ILE A 167 18.53 -8.26 1.20
CA ILE A 167 18.58 -8.01 2.64
C ILE A 167 19.28 -9.17 3.37
N CYS A 168 18.99 -10.42 3.01
CA CYS A 168 19.71 -11.57 3.57
C CYS A 168 21.20 -11.52 3.24
N ALA A 169 21.57 -11.24 1.99
CA ALA A 169 22.96 -11.19 1.56
C ALA A 169 23.74 -10.10 2.31
N VAL A 170 23.18 -8.89 2.39
CA VAL A 170 23.82 -7.80 3.14
C VAL A 170 23.88 -8.10 4.63
N GLY A 171 22.81 -8.61 5.22
CA GLY A 171 22.77 -8.95 6.65
C GLY A 171 23.80 -10.01 7.04
N LEU A 172 24.06 -10.98 6.18
CA LEU A 172 25.04 -12.05 6.42
C LEU A 172 26.49 -11.59 6.21
N VAL A 173 26.73 -10.63 5.29
CA VAL A 173 28.09 -10.15 5.02
C VAL A 173 28.49 -9.02 5.98
N SER A 174 27.61 -8.07 6.18
CA SER A 174 27.87 -6.92 7.08
C SER A 174 26.53 -6.29 7.49
N ALA A 175 26.07 -6.65 8.68
CA ALA A 175 24.80 -6.19 9.22
C ALA A 175 24.86 -4.73 9.67
N HIS A 176 25.00 -3.79 8.73
CA HIS A 176 24.97 -2.34 9.00
C HIS A 176 23.74 -1.67 8.40
N LEU A 177 23.22 -0.65 9.07
CA LEU A 177 21.95 0.01 8.75
C LEU A 177 21.86 0.46 7.28
N ILE A 178 22.79 1.27 6.81
CA ILE A 178 22.76 1.83 5.44
C ILE A 178 22.79 0.74 4.37
N GLY A 179 23.53 -0.36 4.61
CA GLY A 179 23.56 -1.50 3.68
C GLY A 179 22.20 -2.19 3.56
N LEU A 180 21.51 -2.38 4.69
CA LEU A 180 20.18 -2.97 4.70
C LEU A 180 19.13 -2.02 4.08
N GLU A 181 19.23 -0.73 4.29
CA GLU A 181 18.41 0.29 3.61
C GLU A 181 18.63 0.27 2.09
N ALA A 182 19.89 0.22 1.66
CA ALA A 182 20.24 0.10 0.24
C ALA A 182 19.71 -1.19 -0.37
N ALA A 183 19.80 -2.32 0.36
CA ALA A 183 19.21 -3.60 -0.05
C ALA A 183 17.69 -3.50 -0.17
N ALA A 184 17.01 -2.81 0.75
CA ALA A 184 15.56 -2.58 0.70
C ALA A 184 15.12 -1.77 -0.53
N VAL A 185 15.93 -0.80 -0.97
CA VAL A 185 15.68 0.04 -2.15
C VAL A 185 16.05 -0.68 -3.46
N SER A 186 17.06 -1.55 -3.45
CA SER A 186 17.68 -2.13 -4.66
C SER A 186 16.72 -2.78 -5.68
N PRO A 187 15.53 -3.34 -5.31
CA PRO A 187 14.61 -3.92 -6.28
C PRO A 187 14.09 -2.93 -7.33
N VAL A 188 14.15 -1.62 -7.05
CA VAL A 188 13.75 -0.61 -8.04
C VAL A 188 14.56 -0.66 -9.34
N LEU A 189 15.72 -1.29 -9.32
CA LEU A 189 16.56 -1.48 -10.51
C LEU A 189 16.09 -2.61 -11.42
N LEU A 190 15.20 -3.48 -10.94
CA LEU A 190 14.73 -4.64 -11.72
C LEU A 190 14.00 -4.27 -13.00
N TRP A 191 13.25 -3.16 -13.02
CA TRP A 191 12.61 -2.70 -14.25
C TRP A 191 13.64 -2.42 -15.36
N LEU A 192 14.80 -1.82 -15.00
CA LEU A 192 15.87 -1.54 -15.95
C LEU A 192 16.45 -2.85 -16.47
N LEU A 193 16.74 -3.81 -15.59
CA LEU A 193 17.22 -5.13 -15.98
C LEU A 193 16.23 -5.84 -16.90
N MET A 194 14.94 -5.80 -16.57
CA MET A 194 13.89 -6.38 -17.41
C MET A 194 13.82 -5.72 -18.80
N VAL A 195 13.85 -4.39 -18.85
CA VAL A 195 13.85 -3.66 -20.14
C VAL A 195 15.11 -3.93 -20.96
N LEU A 196 16.25 -4.12 -20.32
CA LEU A 196 17.50 -4.46 -21.02
C LEU A 196 17.51 -5.90 -21.56
N LEU A 197 16.98 -6.87 -20.80
CA LEU A 197 17.08 -8.29 -21.12
C LEU A 197 15.88 -8.85 -21.87
N LEU A 198 14.67 -8.33 -21.62
CA LEU A 198 13.43 -8.90 -22.16
C LEU A 198 12.87 -8.05 -23.31
N PRO A 199 12.78 -8.58 -24.53
CA PRO A 199 12.17 -7.86 -25.66
C PRO A 199 10.72 -7.44 -25.40
N GLU A 200 9.95 -8.25 -24.65
CA GLU A 200 8.58 -7.93 -24.26
C GLU A 200 8.53 -6.69 -23.34
N ALA A 201 9.40 -6.63 -22.33
CA ALA A 201 9.47 -5.48 -21.43
C ALA A 201 9.84 -4.19 -22.18
N ARG A 202 10.77 -4.25 -23.13
CA ARG A 202 11.11 -3.12 -24.03
C ARG A 202 9.92 -2.64 -24.83
N ARG A 203 9.18 -3.57 -25.44
CA ARG A 203 7.97 -3.24 -26.22
C ARG A 203 6.91 -2.60 -25.36
N VAL A 204 6.63 -3.16 -24.17
CA VAL A 204 5.65 -2.66 -23.23
C VAL A 204 6.06 -1.27 -22.69
N PHE A 205 7.33 -1.08 -22.35
CA PHE A 205 7.85 0.19 -21.86
C PHE A 205 7.82 1.31 -22.92
N SER A 206 7.85 0.94 -24.20
CA SER A 206 7.72 1.86 -25.33
C SER A 206 6.27 2.21 -25.68
N SER A 207 5.29 1.75 -24.92
CA SER A 207 3.86 1.99 -25.13
C SER A 207 3.51 3.48 -25.13
N ARG A 208 2.41 3.79 -25.81
CA ARG A 208 1.85 5.14 -25.88
C ARG A 208 0.54 5.24 -25.10
N ALA A 209 0.29 6.42 -24.56
CA ALA A 209 -0.96 6.81 -23.92
C ALA A 209 -2.02 7.17 -24.98
N ASP A 210 -3.27 7.26 -24.54
CA ASP A 210 -4.41 7.78 -25.33
C ASP A 210 -4.44 9.33 -25.41
N VAL A 211 -3.57 10.02 -24.67
CA VAL A 211 -3.56 11.47 -24.50
C VAL A 211 -2.17 12.09 -24.72
N SER A 212 -2.11 13.42 -24.82
CA SER A 212 -0.85 14.17 -24.93
C SER A 212 -0.02 14.10 -23.63
N ALA A 213 1.28 14.44 -23.72
CA ALA A 213 2.21 14.39 -22.58
C ALA A 213 1.77 15.28 -21.41
N GLY A 214 1.33 16.52 -21.67
CA GLY A 214 0.85 17.42 -20.62
C GLY A 214 -0.42 16.89 -19.93
N ARG A 215 -1.34 16.28 -20.68
CA ARG A 215 -2.54 15.66 -20.11
C ARG A 215 -2.21 14.41 -19.30
N LEU A 216 -1.26 13.59 -19.78
CA LEU A 216 -0.80 12.42 -19.05
C LEU A 216 -0.11 12.80 -17.73
N LEU A 217 0.74 13.84 -17.75
CA LEU A 217 1.38 14.37 -16.54
C LEU A 217 0.34 14.85 -15.52
N TYR A 218 -0.66 15.61 -15.98
CA TYR A 218 -1.78 16.06 -15.14
C TYR A 218 -2.54 14.87 -14.53
N ASN A 219 -2.82 13.85 -15.32
CA ASN A 219 -3.52 12.66 -14.85
C ASN A 219 -2.67 11.86 -13.85
N TYR A 220 -1.36 11.77 -14.05
CA TYR A 220 -0.44 11.13 -13.08
C TYR A 220 -0.49 11.86 -11.74
N THR A 221 -0.42 13.20 -11.73
CA THR A 221 -0.52 13.98 -10.48
C THR A 221 -1.85 13.80 -9.76
N LEU A 222 -2.96 13.75 -10.48
CA LEU A 222 -4.27 13.47 -9.86
C LEU A 222 -4.34 12.06 -9.25
N SER A 223 -3.86 11.04 -9.97
CA SER A 223 -3.85 9.67 -9.49
C SER A 223 -2.92 9.49 -8.29
N MET A 224 -1.76 10.16 -8.29
CA MET A 224 -0.85 10.18 -7.14
C MET A 224 -1.48 10.89 -5.94
N GLY A 225 -2.19 12.02 -6.15
CA GLY A 225 -2.94 12.70 -5.09
C GLY A 225 -3.97 11.79 -4.42
N SER A 226 -4.71 11.01 -5.20
CA SER A 226 -5.67 10.03 -4.65
C SER A 226 -4.99 8.88 -3.90
N SER A 227 -3.82 8.45 -4.35
CA SER A 227 -3.04 7.38 -3.69
C SER A 227 -2.39 7.85 -2.39
N THR A 228 -2.15 9.16 -2.23
CA THR A 228 -1.47 9.73 -1.05
C THR A 228 -2.26 9.47 0.24
N ALA A 229 -3.58 9.68 0.26
CA ALA A 229 -4.39 9.46 1.45
C ALA A 229 -4.31 7.99 1.93
N ASN A 230 -4.33 7.04 0.97
CA ASN A 230 -4.13 5.63 1.26
C ASN A 230 -2.72 5.35 1.81
N ALA A 231 -1.68 5.90 1.17
CA ALA A 231 -0.29 5.73 1.60
C ALA A 231 -0.06 6.27 3.03
N VAL A 232 -0.60 7.46 3.35
CA VAL A 232 -0.53 8.04 4.69
C VAL A 232 -1.20 7.15 5.73
N LEU A 233 -2.40 6.66 5.48
CA LEU A 233 -3.12 5.81 6.42
C LEU A 233 -2.44 4.43 6.61
N MET A 234 -1.87 3.88 5.52
CA MET A 234 -1.23 2.57 5.55
C MET A 234 0.17 2.58 6.17
N MET A 235 0.98 3.61 5.84
CA MET A 235 2.41 3.64 6.16
C MET A 235 2.84 4.87 6.96
N GLY A 236 1.98 5.91 7.07
CA GLY A 236 2.32 7.16 7.72
C GLY A 236 2.30 7.11 9.25
N LEU A 237 1.54 6.19 9.85
CA LEU A 237 1.37 6.13 11.31
C LEU A 237 2.71 6.00 12.07
N PRO A 238 3.64 5.10 11.73
CA PRO A 238 4.95 5.02 12.38
C PRO A 238 5.73 6.33 12.37
N LEU A 239 5.67 7.04 11.23
CA LEU A 239 6.39 8.31 11.04
C LEU A 239 5.83 9.43 11.94
N LEU A 240 4.49 9.48 12.09
CA LEU A 240 3.82 10.44 12.96
C LEU A 240 4.06 10.15 14.43
N LEU A 241 4.06 8.87 14.80
CA LEU A 241 4.38 8.46 16.16
C LEU A 241 5.81 8.85 16.53
N ASN A 242 6.75 8.66 15.61
CA ASN A 242 8.17 8.99 15.84
C ASN A 242 8.39 10.49 16.14
N VAL A 243 7.76 11.41 15.39
CA VAL A 243 7.89 12.85 15.66
C VAL A 243 7.18 13.31 16.93
N SER A 244 6.39 12.45 17.55
CA SER A 244 5.58 12.75 18.73
C SER A 244 6.07 12.09 20.01
N ILE A 245 7.17 11.31 19.96
CA ILE A 245 7.86 10.77 21.13
C ILE A 245 9.04 11.67 21.52
N ASP A 246 9.52 11.52 22.74
CA ASP A 246 10.79 12.15 23.14
C ASP A 246 11.96 11.36 22.53
N SER A 247 12.66 11.98 21.61
CA SER A 247 13.84 11.38 20.95
C SER A 247 15.03 11.13 21.88
N ASN A 248 15.04 11.76 23.06
CA ASN A 248 16.08 11.54 24.07
C ASN A 248 15.75 10.38 25.04
N ASP A 249 14.56 9.78 24.93
CA ASP A 249 14.16 8.62 25.73
C ASP A 249 14.37 7.32 24.92
N PRO A 250 15.46 6.56 25.20
CA PRO A 250 15.74 5.32 24.48
C PRO A 250 14.63 4.27 24.63
N LEU A 251 13.91 4.26 25.75
CA LEU A 251 12.81 3.32 25.96
C LEU A 251 11.65 3.59 25.02
N GLN A 252 11.27 4.85 24.82
CA GLN A 252 10.22 5.21 23.86
C GLN A 252 10.57 4.82 22.42
N GLN A 253 11.84 4.96 22.04
CA GLN A 253 12.33 4.53 20.74
C GLN A 253 12.16 3.01 20.56
N VAL A 254 12.53 2.22 21.55
CA VAL A 254 12.39 0.75 21.51
C VAL A 254 10.91 0.34 21.54
N ILE A 255 10.07 1.00 22.36
CA ILE A 255 8.62 0.77 22.38
C ILE A 255 8.03 1.04 20.98
N LEU A 256 8.44 2.12 20.31
CA LEU A 256 8.00 2.45 18.96
C LEU A 256 8.38 1.34 17.97
N ALA A 257 9.63 0.85 18.00
CA ALA A 257 10.08 -0.23 17.13
C ALA A 257 9.25 -1.51 17.32
N VAL A 258 9.06 -1.94 18.58
CA VAL A 258 8.26 -3.13 18.92
C VAL A 258 6.80 -2.94 18.46
N LEU A 259 6.26 -1.74 18.61
CA LEU A 259 4.90 -1.40 18.20
C LEU A 259 4.73 -1.43 16.67
N ILE A 260 5.71 -0.93 15.92
CA ILE A 260 5.72 -1.02 14.43
C ILE A 260 5.74 -2.49 13.98
N LEU A 261 6.57 -3.33 14.61
CA LEU A 261 6.59 -4.77 14.33
C LEU A 261 5.24 -5.43 14.66
N ALA A 262 4.65 -5.08 15.81
CA ALA A 262 3.35 -5.60 16.23
C ALA A 262 2.22 -5.20 15.27
N ILE A 263 2.17 -3.95 14.83
CA ILE A 263 1.21 -3.48 13.83
C ILE A 263 1.41 -4.23 12.50
N SER A 264 2.64 -4.43 12.08
CA SER A 264 2.96 -5.08 10.80
C SER A 264 2.47 -6.54 10.77
N ILE A 265 2.79 -7.31 11.81
CA ILE A 265 2.41 -8.73 11.87
C ILE A 265 0.91 -8.92 12.09
N THR A 266 0.26 -8.08 12.90
CA THR A 266 -1.17 -8.21 13.21
C THR A 266 -2.05 -7.77 12.04
N ARG A 267 -1.56 -6.88 11.18
CA ARG A 267 -2.27 -6.40 9.99
C ARG A 267 -2.20 -7.39 8.83
N SER A 268 -1.10 -8.10 8.67
CA SER A 268 -0.79 -8.92 7.50
C SER A 268 -1.81 -10.05 7.24
N PRO A 269 -2.28 -10.85 8.21
CA PRO A 269 -3.19 -11.95 7.97
C PRO A 269 -4.54 -11.53 7.36
N ILE A 270 -5.01 -10.32 7.62
CA ILE A 270 -6.27 -9.79 7.09
C ILE A 270 -6.03 -9.05 5.77
N MET A 271 -4.97 -8.23 5.70
CA MET A 271 -4.74 -7.36 4.54
C MET A 271 -4.22 -8.10 3.31
N ILE A 272 -3.41 -9.16 3.50
CA ILE A 272 -2.86 -9.94 2.38
C ILE A 272 -3.96 -10.61 1.55
N PRO A 273 -4.87 -11.40 2.14
CA PRO A 273 -5.99 -11.97 1.38
C PRO A 273 -6.90 -10.90 0.78
N LEU A 274 -7.19 -9.82 1.54
CA LEU A 274 -8.08 -8.76 1.07
C LEU A 274 -7.55 -8.09 -0.20
N GLN A 275 -6.27 -7.73 -0.23
CA GLN A 275 -5.65 -7.11 -1.40
C GLN A 275 -5.65 -8.06 -2.62
N ALA A 276 -5.37 -9.34 -2.40
CA ALA A 276 -5.42 -10.34 -3.46
C ALA A 276 -6.84 -10.49 -4.07
N PHE A 277 -7.89 -10.37 -3.25
CA PHE A 277 -9.27 -10.52 -3.69
C PHE A 277 -9.98 -9.20 -4.04
N GLN A 278 -9.34 -8.05 -3.88
CA GLN A 278 -9.97 -6.73 -4.08
C GLN A 278 -10.58 -6.57 -5.48
N GLY A 279 -9.89 -7.02 -6.53
CA GLY A 279 -10.42 -6.97 -7.91
C GLY A 279 -11.65 -7.85 -8.11
N VAL A 280 -11.69 -9.00 -7.45
CA VAL A 280 -12.87 -9.91 -7.46
C VAL A 280 -14.04 -9.26 -6.74
N ALA A 281 -13.78 -8.60 -5.61
CA ALA A 281 -14.81 -7.89 -4.85
C ALA A 281 -15.44 -6.76 -5.67
N VAL A 282 -14.63 -5.92 -6.34
CA VAL A 282 -15.13 -4.88 -7.24
C VAL A 282 -16.02 -5.47 -8.35
N SER A 283 -15.57 -6.56 -8.98
CA SER A 283 -16.34 -7.22 -10.05
C SER A 283 -17.68 -7.80 -9.55
N ALA A 284 -17.71 -8.32 -8.30
CA ALA A 284 -18.92 -8.81 -7.68
C ALA A 284 -19.90 -7.67 -7.33
N PHE A 285 -19.38 -6.54 -6.86
CA PHE A 285 -20.17 -5.36 -6.53
C PHE A 285 -20.81 -4.71 -7.76
N LEU A 286 -20.11 -4.69 -8.89
CA LEU A 286 -20.67 -4.21 -10.16
C LEU A 286 -21.94 -4.95 -10.60
N LYS A 287 -22.11 -6.21 -10.17
CA LYS A 287 -23.33 -7.01 -10.45
C LYS A 287 -24.48 -6.73 -9.48
N GLN A 288 -24.26 -6.03 -8.38
CA GLN A 288 -25.24 -5.82 -7.31
C GLN A 288 -25.44 -4.33 -6.96
N GLN A 289 -25.30 -3.44 -7.93
CA GLN A 289 -25.37 -1.97 -7.73
C GLN A 289 -26.71 -1.48 -7.17
N ASN A 290 -27.82 -2.21 -7.44
CA ASN A 290 -29.16 -1.84 -6.97
C ASN A 290 -29.36 -2.04 -5.45
N HIS A 291 -28.52 -2.85 -4.80
CA HIS A 291 -28.63 -3.12 -3.37
C HIS A 291 -27.27 -3.04 -2.67
N PRO A 292 -26.61 -1.85 -2.66
CA PRO A 292 -25.22 -1.72 -2.22
C PRO A 292 -25.01 -2.12 -0.76
N LEU A 293 -25.96 -1.82 0.13
CA LEU A 293 -25.84 -2.19 1.54
C LEU A 293 -25.92 -3.72 1.74
N ARG A 294 -26.77 -4.42 0.99
CA ARG A 294 -26.83 -5.89 1.04
C ARG A 294 -25.58 -6.54 0.43
N ALA A 295 -25.05 -5.94 -0.65
CA ALA A 295 -23.82 -6.38 -1.25
C ALA A 295 -22.63 -6.25 -0.28
N PHE A 296 -22.59 -5.17 0.51
CA PHE A 296 -21.55 -4.91 1.50
C PHE A 296 -21.70 -5.77 2.77
N ALA A 297 -22.92 -5.99 3.27
CA ALA A 297 -23.18 -6.57 4.59
C ALA A 297 -22.54 -7.96 4.79
N LYS A 298 -22.66 -8.88 3.80
CA LYS A 298 -22.10 -10.23 3.92
C LYS A 298 -20.56 -10.23 3.98
N PRO A 299 -19.83 -9.59 3.03
CA PRO A 299 -18.37 -9.51 3.12
C PRO A 299 -17.89 -8.75 4.36
N ALA A 300 -18.61 -7.70 4.77
CA ALA A 300 -18.28 -6.94 5.98
C ALA A 300 -18.44 -7.80 7.25
N GLY A 301 -19.53 -8.54 7.35
CA GLY A 301 -19.73 -9.49 8.46
C GLY A 301 -18.67 -10.59 8.50
N ALA A 302 -18.25 -11.11 7.33
CA ALA A 302 -17.17 -12.08 7.23
C ALA A 302 -15.83 -11.50 7.70
N LEU A 303 -15.49 -10.27 7.28
CA LEU A 303 -14.27 -9.59 7.73
C LEU A 303 -14.26 -9.31 9.24
N LEU A 304 -15.39 -8.88 9.81
CA LEU A 304 -15.52 -8.72 11.26
C LEU A 304 -15.39 -10.05 11.99
N GLY A 305 -15.99 -11.11 11.47
CA GLY A 305 -15.85 -12.46 12.02
C GLY A 305 -14.41 -12.95 12.00
N VAL A 306 -13.70 -12.79 10.88
CA VAL A 306 -12.27 -13.12 10.76
C VAL A 306 -11.44 -12.25 11.72
N GLY A 307 -11.75 -10.95 11.82
CA GLY A 307 -11.10 -10.04 12.75
C GLY A 307 -11.28 -10.46 14.21
N LEU A 308 -12.50 -10.86 14.59
CA LEU A 308 -12.81 -11.33 15.95
C LEU A 308 -12.10 -12.66 16.27
N VAL A 309 -12.20 -13.64 15.37
CA VAL A 309 -11.49 -14.93 15.53
C VAL A 309 -9.98 -14.71 15.60
N GLY A 310 -9.44 -13.85 14.73
CA GLY A 310 -8.03 -13.46 14.75
C GLY A 310 -7.63 -12.76 16.04
N ALA A 311 -8.48 -11.89 16.60
CA ALA A 311 -8.24 -11.21 17.88
C ALA A 311 -8.22 -12.20 19.04
N VAL A 312 -9.15 -13.17 19.08
CA VAL A 312 -9.15 -14.24 20.08
C VAL A 312 -7.89 -15.11 19.94
N ALA A 313 -7.51 -15.47 18.72
CA ALA A 313 -6.28 -16.22 18.48
C ALA A 313 -5.03 -15.42 18.92
N ALA A 314 -4.99 -14.10 18.64
CA ALA A 314 -3.91 -13.24 19.08
C ALA A 314 -3.88 -13.03 20.60
N TYR A 315 -5.03 -13.03 21.26
CA TYR A 315 -5.09 -13.00 22.73
C TYR A 315 -4.45 -14.24 23.35
N VAL A 316 -4.71 -15.43 22.78
CA VAL A 316 -4.23 -16.71 23.34
C VAL A 316 -2.80 -17.00 22.91
N LEU A 317 -2.48 -16.82 21.63
CA LEU A 317 -1.22 -17.26 21.02
C LEU A 317 -0.28 -16.09 20.67
N GLY A 318 -0.78 -14.86 20.69
CA GLY A 318 -0.07 -13.70 20.15
C GLY A 318 1.29 -13.44 20.79
N PRO A 319 1.41 -13.34 22.13
CA PRO A 319 2.70 -13.11 22.77
C PRO A 319 3.74 -14.21 22.49
N TRP A 320 3.30 -15.48 22.48
CA TRP A 320 4.16 -16.61 22.14
C TRP A 320 4.62 -16.54 20.68
N LEU A 321 3.70 -16.35 19.74
CA LEU A 321 4.02 -16.28 18.30
C LEU A 321 4.90 -15.06 17.99
N PHE A 322 4.62 -13.92 18.61
CA PHE A 322 5.42 -12.71 18.44
C PHE A 322 6.85 -12.92 18.95
N GLY A 323 7.01 -13.50 20.14
CA GLY A 323 8.33 -13.81 20.70
C GLY A 323 9.12 -14.85 19.88
N LEU A 324 8.43 -15.78 19.21
CA LEU A 324 9.06 -16.74 18.30
C LEU A 324 9.62 -16.06 17.04
N LEU A 325 8.84 -15.15 16.45
CA LEU A 325 9.22 -14.44 15.22
C LEU A 325 10.20 -13.30 15.50
N TYR A 326 9.99 -12.57 16.57
CA TYR A 326 10.77 -11.42 17.00
C TYR A 326 11.27 -11.65 18.43
N PRO A 327 12.30 -12.48 18.67
CA PRO A 327 12.80 -12.72 20.01
C PRO A 327 13.33 -11.43 20.63
N PRO A 328 12.95 -11.10 21.89
CA PRO A 328 13.43 -9.91 22.56
C PRO A 328 14.93 -10.02 22.87
N LYS A 329 15.65 -8.93 22.70
CA LYS A 329 17.01 -8.76 23.22
C LYS A 329 16.95 -8.19 24.65
N PRO A 330 18.03 -8.29 25.45
CA PRO A 330 18.00 -7.81 26.84
C PRO A 330 17.56 -6.36 27.01
N SER A 331 17.92 -5.47 26.08
CA SER A 331 17.55 -4.05 26.06
C SER A 331 16.08 -3.80 25.71
N GLU A 332 15.35 -4.79 25.26
CA GLU A 332 13.98 -4.65 24.74
C GLU A 332 12.91 -5.24 25.68
N VAL A 333 13.32 -5.92 26.74
CA VAL A 333 12.42 -6.67 27.64
C VAL A 333 11.32 -5.80 28.20
N GLU A 334 11.64 -4.56 28.61
CA GLU A 334 10.66 -3.61 29.15
C GLU A 334 9.64 -3.17 28.08
N ALA A 335 10.07 -2.89 26.87
CA ALA A 335 9.19 -2.54 25.75
C ALA A 335 8.26 -3.70 25.39
N TYR A 336 8.79 -4.92 25.40
CA TYR A 336 7.99 -6.13 25.17
C TYR A 336 6.93 -6.33 26.24
N ALA A 337 7.26 -6.08 27.52
CA ALA A 337 6.31 -6.18 28.61
C ALA A 337 5.11 -5.19 28.45
N GLN A 338 5.34 -4.05 27.79
CA GLN A 338 4.29 -3.06 27.54
C GLN A 338 3.49 -3.35 26.27
N VAL A 339 4.12 -3.77 25.18
CA VAL A 339 3.50 -3.89 23.85
C VAL A 339 3.04 -5.32 23.56
N VAL A 340 3.85 -6.34 23.90
CA VAL A 340 3.61 -7.75 23.52
C VAL A 340 2.75 -8.45 24.58
N THR A 341 1.60 -7.84 24.86
CA THR A 341 0.60 -8.39 25.78
C THR A 341 -0.59 -8.95 25.02
N SER A 342 -1.25 -9.95 25.58
CA SER A 342 -2.44 -10.57 24.97
C SER A 342 -3.51 -9.54 24.56
N PRO A 343 -3.93 -8.58 25.43
CA PRO A 343 -4.94 -7.61 25.04
C PRO A 343 -4.46 -6.64 23.96
N VAL A 344 -3.21 -6.19 23.99
CA VAL A 344 -2.68 -5.25 22.99
C VAL A 344 -2.64 -5.91 21.61
N LEU A 345 -2.11 -7.13 21.50
CA LEU A 345 -2.05 -7.84 20.23
C LEU A 345 -3.43 -8.18 19.69
N ALA A 346 -4.38 -8.56 20.55
CA ALA A 346 -5.77 -8.78 20.16
C ALA A 346 -6.43 -7.50 19.62
N LEU A 347 -6.23 -6.36 20.30
CA LEU A 347 -6.74 -5.07 19.84
C LEU A 347 -6.12 -4.65 18.51
N LEU A 348 -4.83 -4.85 18.29
CA LEU A 348 -4.15 -4.55 17.02
C LEU A 348 -4.69 -5.41 15.87
N VAL A 349 -4.93 -6.71 16.09
CA VAL A 349 -5.56 -7.57 15.07
C VAL A 349 -6.98 -7.09 14.76
N PHE A 350 -7.78 -6.78 15.78
CA PHE A 350 -9.15 -6.32 15.56
C PHE A 350 -9.21 -4.95 14.88
N ALA A 351 -8.30 -4.03 15.18
CA ALA A 351 -8.15 -2.76 14.47
C ALA A 351 -7.89 -2.97 12.96
N SER A 352 -7.14 -4.02 12.59
CA SER A 352 -6.88 -4.35 11.19
C SER A 352 -8.14 -4.73 10.42
N ALA A 353 -9.18 -5.27 11.10
CA ALA A 353 -10.48 -5.54 10.49
C ALA A 353 -11.22 -4.25 10.07
N PHE A 354 -11.13 -3.16 10.86
CA PHE A 354 -11.73 -1.87 10.49
C PHE A 354 -11.02 -1.24 9.29
N LEU A 355 -9.70 -1.35 9.22
CA LEU A 355 -8.95 -0.93 8.03
C LEU A 355 -9.36 -1.75 6.80
N ALA A 356 -9.53 -3.06 6.95
CA ALA A 356 -10.00 -3.94 5.89
C ALA A 356 -11.43 -3.58 5.43
N LEU A 357 -12.32 -3.22 6.36
CA LEU A 357 -13.66 -2.73 6.05
C LEU A 357 -13.64 -1.40 5.28
N LEU A 358 -12.73 -0.49 5.62
CA LEU A 358 -12.54 0.75 4.87
C LEU A 358 -12.10 0.47 3.43
N VAL A 359 -11.15 -0.45 3.22
CA VAL A 359 -10.70 -0.88 1.88
C VAL A 359 -11.85 -1.51 1.10
N LEU A 360 -12.61 -2.41 1.72
CA LEU A 360 -13.73 -3.10 1.09
C LEU A 360 -14.85 -2.12 0.71
N SER A 361 -15.25 -1.22 1.63
CA SER A 361 -16.27 -0.20 1.37
C SER A 361 -15.84 0.77 0.28
N GLY A 362 -14.56 1.15 0.25
CA GLY A 362 -13.98 1.97 -0.80
C GLY A 362 -14.11 1.30 -2.18
N SER A 363 -13.87 0.00 -2.27
CA SER A 363 -14.03 -0.77 -3.51
C SER A 363 -15.47 -0.75 -4.02
N LEU A 364 -16.47 -0.82 -3.12
CA LEU A 364 -17.88 -0.72 -3.47
C LEU A 364 -18.26 0.69 -3.91
N VAL A 365 -17.82 1.72 -3.18
CA VAL A 365 -18.10 3.14 -3.50
C VAL A 365 -17.53 3.50 -4.88
N ILE A 366 -16.36 2.96 -5.25
CA ILE A 366 -15.79 3.10 -6.61
C ILE A 366 -16.68 2.37 -7.63
N ALA A 367 -17.15 1.16 -7.35
CA ALA A 367 -18.04 0.41 -8.24
C ALA A 367 -19.37 1.13 -8.49
N LEU A 368 -19.83 1.97 -7.55
CA LEU A 368 -20.99 2.85 -7.66
C LEU A 368 -20.70 4.21 -8.35
N ASN A 369 -19.48 4.41 -8.89
CA ASN A 369 -19.01 5.68 -9.47
C ASN A 369 -19.00 6.88 -8.50
N MET A 370 -18.97 6.64 -7.20
CA MET A 370 -19.00 7.68 -6.15
C MET A 370 -17.60 8.12 -5.75
N HIS A 371 -16.78 8.58 -6.70
CA HIS A 371 -15.36 8.92 -6.49
C HIS A 371 -15.14 9.98 -5.40
N ARG A 372 -16.04 10.98 -5.28
CA ARG A 372 -15.94 12.03 -4.24
C ARG A 372 -16.07 11.43 -2.84
N SER A 373 -17.03 10.54 -2.64
CA SER A 373 -17.24 9.86 -1.36
C SER A 373 -16.08 8.92 -1.02
N TYR A 374 -15.50 8.23 -2.01
CA TYR A 374 -14.29 7.44 -1.85
C TYR A 374 -13.14 8.29 -1.29
N VAL A 375 -12.81 9.40 -1.97
CA VAL A 375 -11.73 10.30 -1.53
C VAL A 375 -12.03 10.90 -0.16
N ALA A 376 -13.26 11.35 0.08
CA ALA A 376 -13.66 11.93 1.37
C ALA A 376 -13.48 10.94 2.54
N GLY A 377 -13.86 9.67 2.36
CA GLY A 377 -13.67 8.64 3.39
C GLY A 377 -12.20 8.39 3.72
N TRP A 378 -11.35 8.27 2.69
CA TRP A 378 -9.91 8.06 2.88
C TRP A 378 -9.21 9.28 3.50
N VAL A 379 -9.54 10.50 3.05
CA VAL A 379 -8.96 11.73 3.59
C VAL A 379 -9.37 11.92 5.04
N LEU A 380 -10.67 11.75 5.36
CA LEU A 380 -11.14 11.85 6.75
C LEU A 380 -10.46 10.82 7.64
N ALA A 381 -10.35 9.56 7.19
CA ALA A 381 -9.65 8.50 7.93
C ALA A 381 -8.20 8.88 8.22
N ALA A 382 -7.47 9.38 7.20
CA ALA A 382 -6.08 9.80 7.34
C ALA A 382 -5.94 10.99 8.30
N VAL A 383 -6.75 12.03 8.13
CA VAL A 383 -6.72 13.22 9.01
C VAL A 383 -6.98 12.85 10.46
N VAL A 384 -8.02 12.05 10.72
CA VAL A 384 -8.35 11.63 12.10
C VAL A 384 -7.23 10.79 12.69
N ALA A 385 -6.69 9.82 11.95
CA ALA A 385 -5.57 9.01 12.41
C ALA A 385 -4.34 9.88 12.72
N CYS A 386 -4.03 10.87 11.89
CA CYS A 386 -2.93 11.82 12.11
C CYS A 386 -3.14 12.66 13.38
N VAL A 387 -4.33 13.25 13.54
CA VAL A 387 -4.65 14.08 14.73
C VAL A 387 -4.54 13.27 16.00
N VAL A 388 -5.07 12.06 16.02
CA VAL A 388 -5.00 11.18 17.20
C VAL A 388 -3.56 10.72 17.46
N ALA A 389 -2.78 10.41 16.42
CA ALA A 389 -1.40 9.96 16.57
C ALA A 389 -0.48 10.99 17.23
N VAL A 390 -0.74 12.30 17.01
CA VAL A 390 0.06 13.38 17.61
C VAL A 390 -0.55 13.93 18.90
N SER A 391 -1.64 13.34 19.40
CA SER A 391 -2.29 13.78 20.64
C SER A 391 -1.40 13.53 21.87
N PRO A 392 -1.60 14.26 22.99
CA PRO A 392 -0.81 14.13 24.22
C PRO A 392 -1.18 12.89 25.07
N LEU A 393 -1.66 11.83 24.43
CA LEU A 393 -1.98 10.57 25.08
C LEU A 393 -0.74 9.64 25.13
N PRO A 394 -0.71 8.65 26.04
CA PRO A 394 0.35 7.63 26.05
C PRO A 394 0.49 6.96 24.68
N LEU A 395 1.73 6.67 24.27
CA LEU A 395 2.07 6.17 22.93
C LEU A 395 1.18 5.00 22.48
N LEU A 396 1.01 3.99 23.33
CA LEU A 396 0.18 2.82 23.02
C LEU A 396 -1.30 3.18 22.83
N THR A 397 -1.83 4.04 23.72
CA THR A 397 -3.24 4.47 23.70
C THR A 397 -3.55 5.24 22.41
N ARG A 398 -2.74 6.26 22.07
CA ARG A 398 -2.97 7.05 20.85
C ARG A 398 -2.78 6.22 19.58
N THR A 399 -1.87 5.24 19.59
CA THR A 399 -1.69 4.32 18.48
C THR A 399 -2.94 3.47 18.27
N LEU A 400 -3.46 2.83 19.32
CA LEU A 400 -4.68 2.04 19.21
C LEU A 400 -5.86 2.92 18.77
N LEU A 401 -6.05 4.07 19.40
CA LEU A 401 -7.13 4.99 19.00
C LEU A 401 -7.02 5.44 17.55
N ALA A 402 -5.82 5.77 17.06
CA ALA A 402 -5.61 6.15 15.64
C ALA A 402 -6.00 5.02 14.69
N LEU A 403 -5.63 3.77 15.02
CA LEU A 403 -5.92 2.59 14.22
C LEU A 403 -7.41 2.23 14.19
N TYR A 404 -8.19 2.65 15.19
CA TYR A 404 -9.65 2.46 15.22
C TYR A 404 -10.38 3.68 14.64
N ALA A 405 -10.14 4.87 15.19
CA ALA A 405 -10.92 6.07 14.90
C ALA A 405 -10.82 6.48 13.42
N GLY A 406 -9.61 6.47 12.85
CA GLY A 406 -9.41 6.79 11.44
C GLY A 406 -10.26 5.90 10.51
N PRO A 407 -10.02 4.59 10.48
CA PRO A 407 -10.77 3.69 9.61
C PRO A 407 -12.29 3.67 9.88
N MET A 408 -12.72 3.76 11.14
CA MET A 408 -14.17 3.78 11.49
C MET A 408 -14.87 5.01 10.93
N LEU A 409 -14.27 6.19 11.03
CA LEU A 409 -14.87 7.43 10.51
C LEU A 409 -14.85 7.47 8.98
N GLY A 410 -13.79 6.98 8.34
CA GLY A 410 -13.77 6.82 6.89
C GLY A 410 -14.80 5.82 6.38
N LEU A 411 -14.97 4.69 7.08
CA LEU A 411 -16.01 3.71 6.80
C LEU A 411 -17.41 4.31 6.94
N LEU A 412 -17.65 5.12 7.98
CA LEU A 412 -18.92 5.81 8.19
C LEU A 412 -19.28 6.69 7.00
N VAL A 413 -18.32 7.46 6.45
CA VAL A 413 -18.53 8.28 5.24
C VAL A 413 -18.98 7.41 4.07
N HIS A 414 -18.31 6.28 3.84
CA HIS A 414 -18.67 5.36 2.75
C HIS A 414 -20.08 4.76 2.95
N VAL A 415 -20.42 4.35 4.17
CA VAL A 415 -21.73 3.77 4.48
C VAL A 415 -22.84 4.81 4.30
N VAL A 416 -22.67 6.04 4.78
CA VAL A 416 -23.61 7.14 4.57
C VAL A 416 -23.83 7.40 3.08
N ALA A 417 -22.75 7.42 2.30
CA ALA A 417 -22.84 7.60 0.85
C ALA A 417 -23.62 6.46 0.17
N MET A 418 -23.41 5.20 0.58
CA MET A 418 -24.18 4.05 0.07
C MET A 418 -25.67 4.15 0.42
N VAL A 419 -26.00 4.60 1.64
CA VAL A 419 -27.40 4.81 2.07
C VAL A 419 -28.09 5.88 1.21
N TRP A 420 -27.40 6.99 0.95
CA TRP A 420 -27.93 8.06 0.10
C TRP A 420 -28.16 7.57 -1.33
N HIS A 421 -27.20 6.86 -1.90
CA HIS A 421 -27.32 6.27 -3.24
C HIS A 421 -28.53 5.34 -3.33
N ALA A 422 -28.73 4.45 -2.36
CA ALA A 422 -29.86 3.54 -2.34
C ALA A 422 -31.22 4.25 -2.23
N ARG A 423 -31.30 5.34 -1.45
CA ARG A 423 -32.54 6.14 -1.32
C ARG A 423 -32.87 6.89 -2.61
N SER A 424 -31.87 7.49 -3.27
CA SER A 424 -32.08 8.20 -4.53
C SER A 424 -32.56 7.27 -5.64
N ALA A 425 -32.02 6.05 -5.71
CA ALA A 425 -32.49 5.05 -6.69
C ALA A 425 -33.93 4.62 -6.45
N SER A 426 -34.39 4.49 -5.18
CA SER A 426 -35.77 4.12 -4.86
C SER A 426 -36.76 5.26 -5.15
N SER A 427 -36.39 6.53 -4.98
CA SER A 427 -37.25 7.66 -5.27
C SER A 427 -37.46 7.87 -6.79
N SER A 428 -36.45 7.61 -7.61
CA SER A 428 -36.56 7.69 -9.07
C SER A 428 -37.47 6.60 -9.65
N GLY A 429 -37.40 5.38 -9.11
CA GLY A 429 -38.26 4.26 -9.54
C GLY A 429 -39.74 4.46 -9.17
N ASN A 430 -40.04 5.13 -8.05
CA ASN A 430 -41.40 5.45 -7.68
C ASN A 430 -41.98 6.57 -8.54
N ALA A 431 -41.19 7.60 -8.93
CA ALA A 431 -41.61 8.67 -9.79
C ALA A 431 -41.94 8.20 -11.23
N GLU A 432 -41.21 7.21 -11.75
CA GLU A 432 -41.52 6.58 -13.04
C GLU A 432 -42.80 5.71 -12.99
N MET A 433 -43.11 5.06 -11.87
CA MET A 433 -44.37 4.30 -11.74
C MET A 433 -45.61 5.19 -11.54
N GLU A 434 -45.47 6.39 -10.97
CA GLU A 434 -46.60 7.36 -10.84
C GLU A 434 -46.87 8.11 -12.14
N SER A 435 -45.98 8.04 -13.13
CA SER A 435 -46.12 8.70 -14.43
C SER A 435 -46.72 7.81 -15.53
N ILE A 436 -47.01 6.53 -15.24
CA ILE A 436 -47.68 5.55 -16.10
C ILE A 436 -49.13 5.36 -15.66
#